data_338c7471b995e22968da37faeb22505e
#
_entry.id   338c7471b995e22968da37faeb22505e
#
_cell.length_a   1.000
_cell.length_b   1.000
_cell.length_c   1.000
_cell.angle_alpha   90.00
_cell.angle_beta   90.00
_cell.angle_gamma   90.00
#
_symmetry.space_group_name_H-M   'P 1'
#
loop_
_entity.id
_entity.type
_entity.pdbx_description
1 polymer ?
#
loop_
_entity_poly.entity_id
_entity_poly.type
_entity_poly.pdbx_seq_one_letter_code
_entity_poly.pdbx_strand_id
1 'polypeptide(L)'
;MTQIHELIREGRFKAGDQLPSERELAETFKVSRTSVREALRALETQGLIVSRTGMGNFIADLPIESLVAPLAQLLIEEKDALADIFELRKLIEPQIATLAAERATAEDIQRMRQLLDKQREQVQRGETGVEADTELHFAIGQATQNQAIEKLVSGLLEVLSHSREESLQTAGRRQASIDSHLAIVAAIEKHDEAKAREAMRYHIEQVEQNVLLSKKEKSAIGYTRKQINASVDLLLNKPEV
;
A
#
# COMPACT_ATOMS: atom_id res chain seq x y z
N MET A 1 -23.72 -8.61 17.25
CA MET A 1 -22.83 -8.11 16.17
C MET A 1 -22.22 -6.75 16.54
N THR A 2 -22.97 -5.72 16.81
CA THR A 2 -22.54 -4.36 17.14
C THR A 2 -21.51 -4.33 18.30
N GLN A 3 -21.74 -5.07 19.38
CA GLN A 3 -20.87 -5.08 20.55
C GLN A 3 -19.48 -5.69 20.30
N ILE A 4 -19.38 -6.78 19.51
CA ILE A 4 -18.06 -7.35 19.17
C ILE A 4 -17.32 -6.38 18.24
N HIS A 5 -18.02 -5.77 17.29
CA HIS A 5 -17.46 -4.77 16.40
C HIS A 5 -16.96 -3.53 17.17
N GLU A 6 -17.69 -3.09 18.20
CA GLU A 6 -17.25 -2.00 19.07
C GLU A 6 -15.98 -2.34 19.85
N LEU A 7 -15.88 -3.56 20.43
CA LEU A 7 -14.67 -4.01 21.13
C LEU A 7 -13.43 -4.06 20.22
N ILE A 8 -13.61 -4.46 18.96
CA ILE A 8 -12.53 -4.44 17.96
C ILE A 8 -12.16 -2.98 17.64
N ARG A 9 -13.14 -2.11 17.42
CA ARG A 9 -12.92 -0.69 17.11
C ARG A 9 -12.27 0.08 18.27
N GLU A 10 -12.57 -0.28 19.52
CA GLU A 10 -11.96 0.30 20.72
C GLU A 10 -10.53 -0.21 20.97
N GLY A 11 -10.00 -1.09 20.10
CA GLY A 11 -8.66 -1.64 20.23
C GLY A 11 -8.48 -2.61 21.40
N ARG A 12 -9.56 -3.14 21.95
CA ARG A 12 -9.51 -4.16 23.02
C ARG A 12 -9.00 -5.51 22.53
N PHE A 13 -9.11 -5.75 21.24
CA PHE A 13 -8.51 -6.86 20.52
C PHE A 13 -7.61 -6.34 19.42
N LYS A 14 -6.43 -6.92 19.32
CA LYS A 14 -5.46 -6.65 18.25
C LYS A 14 -5.56 -7.72 17.16
N ALA A 15 -5.06 -7.43 15.98
CA ALA A 15 -4.89 -8.41 14.93
C ALA A 15 -4.13 -9.64 15.46
N GLY A 16 -4.64 -10.83 15.15
CA GLY A 16 -4.12 -12.10 15.65
C GLY A 16 -4.61 -12.54 17.04
N ASP A 17 -5.28 -11.68 17.80
CA ASP A 17 -5.82 -12.06 19.10
C ASP A 17 -6.94 -13.07 18.95
N GLN A 18 -6.95 -14.08 19.84
CA GLN A 18 -8.03 -15.04 19.93
C GLN A 18 -9.24 -14.42 20.61
N LEU A 19 -10.40 -14.53 19.98
CA LEU A 19 -11.67 -14.15 20.59
C LEU A 19 -12.08 -15.17 21.67
N PRO A 20 -12.79 -14.73 22.72
CA PRO A 20 -13.41 -15.63 23.67
C PRO A 20 -14.33 -16.65 22.96
N SER A 21 -14.51 -17.82 23.55
CA SER A 21 -15.37 -18.88 22.99
C SER A 21 -16.82 -18.41 22.81
N GLU A 22 -17.57 -19.07 21.91
CA GLU A 22 -19.00 -18.79 21.72
C GLU A 22 -19.78 -18.82 23.05
N ARG A 23 -19.38 -19.69 24.00
CA ARG A 23 -20.00 -19.79 25.31
C ARG A 23 -19.72 -18.54 26.14
N GLU A 24 -18.47 -18.14 26.24
CA GLU A 24 -18.05 -16.95 27.02
C GLU A 24 -18.66 -15.67 26.46
N LEU A 25 -18.71 -15.54 25.13
CA LEU A 25 -19.36 -14.41 24.48
C LEU A 25 -20.87 -14.38 24.74
N ALA A 26 -21.54 -15.56 24.71
CA ALA A 26 -22.97 -15.68 25.01
C ALA A 26 -23.28 -15.28 26.47
N GLU A 27 -22.46 -15.71 27.42
CA GLU A 27 -22.55 -15.35 28.83
C GLU A 27 -22.30 -13.84 29.04
N THR A 28 -21.24 -13.28 28.42
CA THR A 28 -20.86 -11.88 28.55
C THR A 28 -21.91 -10.92 27.97
N PHE A 29 -22.42 -11.25 26.78
CA PHE A 29 -23.41 -10.40 26.09
C PHE A 29 -24.86 -10.73 26.44
N LYS A 30 -25.09 -11.75 27.28
CA LYS A 30 -26.43 -12.21 27.68
C LYS A 30 -27.35 -12.54 26.50
N VAL A 31 -26.81 -13.25 25.50
CA VAL A 31 -27.51 -13.67 24.29
C VAL A 31 -27.39 -15.18 24.08
N SER A 32 -28.15 -15.75 23.14
CA SER A 32 -28.04 -17.17 22.82
C SER A 32 -26.71 -17.50 22.11
N ARG A 33 -26.21 -18.73 22.29
CA ARG A 33 -25.03 -19.21 21.56
C ARG A 33 -25.22 -19.21 20.03
N THR A 34 -26.48 -19.42 19.59
CA THR A 34 -26.84 -19.36 18.16
C THR A 34 -26.65 -17.95 17.64
N SER A 35 -27.11 -16.92 18.37
CA SER A 35 -26.93 -15.51 17.97
C SER A 35 -25.46 -15.10 17.94
N VAL A 36 -24.64 -15.63 18.86
CA VAL A 36 -23.18 -15.41 18.83
C VAL A 36 -22.57 -16.03 17.58
N ARG A 37 -22.94 -17.28 17.27
CA ARG A 37 -22.42 -17.99 16.09
C ARG A 37 -22.78 -17.28 14.78
N GLU A 38 -24.00 -16.80 14.65
CA GLU A 38 -24.42 -16.00 13.51
C GLU A 38 -23.65 -14.69 13.40
N ALA A 39 -23.41 -14.01 14.53
CA ALA A 39 -22.61 -12.80 14.55
C ALA A 39 -21.14 -13.07 14.15
N LEU A 40 -20.54 -14.16 14.66
CA LEU A 40 -19.18 -14.55 14.28
C LEU A 40 -19.09 -14.90 12.79
N ARG A 41 -20.06 -15.66 12.24
CA ARG A 41 -20.09 -15.95 10.80
C ARG A 41 -20.20 -14.67 9.96
N ALA A 42 -21.01 -13.71 10.40
CA ALA A 42 -21.13 -12.44 9.70
C ALA A 42 -19.82 -11.62 9.76
N LEU A 43 -19.10 -11.65 10.90
CA LEU A 43 -17.78 -11.01 11.03
C LEU A 43 -16.72 -11.74 10.18
N GLU A 44 -16.78 -13.06 10.08
CA GLU A 44 -15.92 -13.86 9.20
C GLU A 44 -16.17 -13.55 7.72
N THR A 45 -17.44 -13.45 7.31
CA THR A 45 -17.82 -13.04 5.95
C THR A 45 -17.33 -11.61 5.61
N GLN A 46 -17.23 -10.73 6.60
CA GLN A 46 -16.68 -9.39 6.47
C GLN A 46 -15.13 -9.36 6.54
N GLY A 47 -14.49 -10.51 6.73
CA GLY A 47 -13.04 -10.62 6.86
C GLY A 47 -12.47 -10.03 8.16
N LEU A 48 -13.32 -9.74 9.15
CA LEU A 48 -12.90 -9.16 10.43
C LEU A 48 -12.35 -10.20 11.41
N ILE A 49 -12.72 -11.46 11.22
CA ILE A 49 -12.21 -12.59 11.99
C ILE A 49 -11.91 -13.78 11.06
N VAL A 50 -11.07 -14.70 11.54
CA VAL A 50 -10.75 -15.96 10.89
C VAL A 50 -11.05 -17.10 11.86
N SER A 51 -11.86 -18.08 11.42
CA SER A 51 -12.13 -19.30 12.18
C SER A 51 -11.06 -20.35 11.90
N ARG A 52 -10.38 -20.82 12.93
CA ARG A 52 -9.43 -21.93 12.83
C ARG A 52 -10.02 -23.17 13.47
N THR A 53 -10.15 -24.26 12.71
CA THR A 53 -10.74 -25.52 13.17
C THR A 53 -10.05 -26.03 14.43
N GLY A 54 -10.82 -26.23 15.51
CA GLY A 54 -10.30 -26.69 16.81
C GLY A 54 -9.58 -25.64 17.64
N MET A 55 -9.28 -24.47 17.10
CA MET A 55 -8.56 -23.38 17.78
C MET A 55 -9.44 -22.19 18.13
N GLY A 56 -10.60 -22.04 17.48
CA GLY A 56 -11.52 -20.93 17.73
C GLY A 56 -11.43 -19.81 16.70
N ASN A 57 -11.94 -18.63 17.07
CA ASN A 57 -11.98 -17.46 16.22
C ASN A 57 -10.89 -16.46 16.62
N PHE A 58 -10.22 -15.91 15.65
CA PHE A 58 -9.14 -14.94 15.82
C PHE A 58 -9.52 -13.65 15.11
N ILE A 59 -9.10 -12.51 15.65
CA ILE A 59 -9.18 -11.24 14.92
C ILE A 59 -8.35 -11.39 13.66
N ALA A 60 -8.98 -11.15 12.53
CA ALA A 60 -8.24 -11.14 11.28
C ALA A 60 -7.18 -10.03 11.34
N ASP A 61 -5.96 -10.40 11.08
CA ASP A 61 -5.03 -9.44 10.52
C ASP A 61 -5.63 -9.17 9.13
N LEU A 62 -6.26 -8.00 8.96
CA LEU A 62 -6.72 -7.63 7.62
C LEU A 62 -5.47 -7.56 6.75
N PRO A 63 -5.18 -8.61 5.98
CA PRO A 63 -3.97 -8.57 5.17
C PRO A 63 -4.14 -7.38 4.23
N ILE A 64 -3.07 -6.65 4.00
CA ILE A 64 -2.99 -5.60 2.98
C ILE A 64 -3.57 -6.12 1.66
N GLU A 65 -3.41 -7.40 1.39
CA GLU A 65 -3.95 -8.13 0.25
C GLU A 65 -5.48 -7.96 0.11
N SER A 66 -6.22 -7.87 1.21
CA SER A 66 -7.67 -7.65 1.17
C SER A 66 -8.08 -6.25 0.70
N LEU A 67 -7.19 -5.27 0.84
CA LEU A 67 -7.35 -3.91 0.30
C LEU A 67 -6.77 -3.79 -1.12
N VAL A 68 -5.72 -4.54 -1.39
CA VAL A 68 -4.96 -4.52 -2.65
C VAL A 68 -5.63 -5.37 -3.72
N ALA A 69 -6.21 -6.53 -3.36
CA ALA A 69 -6.83 -7.44 -4.30
C ALA A 69 -7.90 -6.77 -5.18
N PRO A 70 -8.83 -5.93 -4.66
CA PRO A 70 -9.78 -5.22 -5.50
C PRO A 70 -9.13 -4.23 -6.47
N LEU A 71 -8.06 -3.53 -6.05
CA LEU A 71 -7.31 -2.62 -6.92
C LEU A 71 -6.52 -3.38 -7.99
N ALA A 72 -5.89 -4.50 -7.61
CA ALA A 72 -5.19 -5.38 -8.53
C ALA A 72 -6.13 -5.97 -9.58
N GLN A 73 -7.33 -6.39 -9.18
CA GLN A 73 -8.35 -6.91 -10.08
C GLN A 73 -8.83 -5.86 -11.09
N LEU A 74 -9.00 -4.61 -10.64
CA LEU A 74 -9.34 -3.47 -11.51
C LEU A 74 -8.30 -3.29 -12.62
N LEU A 75 -7.00 -3.42 -12.29
CA LEU A 75 -5.90 -3.34 -13.28
C LEU A 75 -5.92 -4.47 -14.31
N ILE A 76 -6.49 -5.64 -13.96
CA ILE A 76 -6.59 -6.79 -14.88
C ILE A 76 -7.78 -6.64 -15.82
N GLU A 77 -8.91 -6.19 -15.30
CA GLU A 77 -10.19 -6.18 -16.01
C GLU A 77 -10.35 -4.97 -16.94
N GLU A 78 -9.78 -3.83 -16.59
CA GLU A 78 -9.96 -2.55 -17.26
C GLU A 78 -8.70 -2.12 -18.03
N LYS A 79 -8.85 -1.80 -19.32
CA LYS A 79 -7.73 -1.33 -20.16
C LYS A 79 -7.10 -0.01 -19.69
N ASP A 80 -7.91 0.84 -19.06
CA ASP A 80 -7.55 2.18 -18.63
C ASP A 80 -7.32 2.29 -17.10
N ALA A 81 -7.45 1.18 -16.36
CA ALA A 81 -7.32 1.15 -14.90
C ALA A 81 -6.01 1.76 -14.38
N LEU A 82 -4.93 1.71 -15.17
CA LEU A 82 -3.68 2.34 -14.78
C LEU A 82 -3.81 3.87 -14.76
N ALA A 83 -4.57 4.47 -15.68
CA ALA A 83 -4.84 5.90 -15.69
C ALA A 83 -5.66 6.30 -14.47
N ASP A 84 -6.68 5.51 -14.12
CA ASP A 84 -7.52 5.71 -12.93
C ASP A 84 -6.69 5.62 -11.63
N ILE A 85 -5.74 4.69 -11.58
CA ILE A 85 -4.82 4.60 -10.44
C ILE A 85 -3.89 5.80 -10.36
N PHE A 86 -3.38 6.30 -11.49
CA PHE A 86 -2.60 7.54 -11.46
C PHE A 86 -3.43 8.75 -11.06
N GLU A 87 -4.71 8.81 -11.44
CA GLU A 87 -5.63 9.84 -10.96
C GLU A 87 -5.79 9.75 -9.43
N LEU A 88 -6.04 8.57 -8.89
CA LEU A 88 -6.10 8.33 -7.45
C LEU A 88 -4.78 8.74 -6.76
N ARG A 89 -3.62 8.34 -7.28
CA ARG A 89 -2.31 8.73 -6.74
C ARG A 89 -2.13 10.24 -6.67
N LYS A 90 -2.50 10.97 -7.74
CA LYS A 90 -2.43 12.43 -7.80
C LYS A 90 -3.33 13.12 -6.76
N LEU A 91 -4.42 12.47 -6.36
CA LEU A 91 -5.31 12.96 -5.31
C LEU A 91 -4.75 12.73 -3.91
N ILE A 92 -4.17 11.54 -3.65
CA ILE A 92 -3.83 11.13 -2.27
C ILE A 92 -2.36 11.33 -1.91
N GLU A 93 -1.40 10.95 -2.78
CA GLU A 93 0.02 10.98 -2.41
C GLU A 93 0.57 12.40 -2.12
N PRO A 94 0.15 13.48 -2.81
CA PRO A 94 0.54 14.84 -2.42
C PRO A 94 0.03 15.22 -1.03
N GLN A 95 -1.15 14.75 -0.61
CA GLN A 95 -1.66 14.99 0.73
C GLN A 95 -0.88 14.18 1.78
N ILE A 96 -0.47 12.95 1.43
CA ILE A 96 0.40 12.13 2.28
C ILE A 96 1.74 12.83 2.50
N ALA A 97 2.35 13.38 1.45
CA ALA A 97 3.59 14.16 1.56
C ALA A 97 3.42 15.43 2.42
N THR A 98 2.26 16.10 2.35
CA THR A 98 1.91 17.22 3.24
C THR A 98 1.93 16.78 4.70
N LEU A 99 1.22 15.70 5.03
CA LEU A 99 1.16 15.17 6.39
C LEU A 99 2.52 14.66 6.88
N ALA A 100 3.32 14.06 5.99
CA ALA A 100 4.69 13.68 6.31
C ALA A 100 5.55 14.92 6.64
N ALA A 101 5.43 16.02 5.89
CA ALA A 101 6.13 17.26 6.20
C ALA A 101 5.68 17.86 7.55
N GLU A 102 4.38 17.76 7.88
CA GLU A 102 3.85 18.21 9.17
C GLU A 102 4.41 17.40 10.36
N ARG A 103 4.58 16.07 10.20
CA ARG A 103 4.72 15.12 11.32
C ARG A 103 6.03 14.36 11.38
N ALA A 104 6.86 14.42 10.33
CA ALA A 104 8.10 13.68 10.28
C ALA A 104 9.02 13.99 11.46
N THR A 105 9.52 12.94 12.10
CA THR A 105 10.54 13.02 13.13
C THR A 105 11.93 13.13 12.51
N ALA A 106 12.93 13.48 13.33
CA ALA A 106 14.32 13.48 12.88
C ALA A 106 14.78 12.07 12.39
N GLU A 107 14.24 11.01 12.98
CA GLU A 107 14.52 9.63 12.61
C GLU A 107 13.91 9.29 11.24
N ASP A 108 12.68 9.72 10.99
CA ASP A 108 12.03 9.55 9.68
C ASP A 108 12.83 10.25 8.57
N ILE A 109 13.26 11.47 8.82
CA ILE A 109 14.07 12.26 7.88
C ILE A 109 15.40 11.58 7.61
N GLN A 110 16.08 11.10 8.66
CA GLN A 110 17.35 10.37 8.52
C GLN A 110 17.16 9.09 7.68
N ARG A 111 16.09 8.35 7.93
CA ARG A 111 15.76 7.16 7.14
C ARG A 111 15.53 7.47 5.67
N MET A 112 14.74 8.51 5.36
CA MET A 112 14.50 8.93 3.98
C MET A 112 15.80 9.33 3.27
N ARG A 113 16.73 10.01 3.95
CA ARG A 113 18.06 10.33 3.39
C ARG A 113 18.88 9.08 3.08
N GLN A 114 18.92 8.11 4.00
CA GLN A 114 19.60 6.84 3.78
C GLN A 114 19.04 6.08 2.56
N LEU A 115 17.72 6.12 2.38
CA LEU A 115 17.06 5.49 1.23
C LEU A 115 17.38 6.21 -0.09
N LEU A 116 17.48 7.54 -0.08
CA LEU A 116 17.98 8.30 -1.25
C LEU A 116 19.42 7.93 -1.60
N ASP A 117 20.28 7.80 -0.63
CA ASP A 117 21.68 7.41 -0.86
C ASP A 117 21.76 5.96 -1.38
N LYS A 118 20.98 5.03 -0.80
CA LYS A 118 20.82 3.66 -1.31
C LYS A 118 20.34 3.65 -2.77
N GLN A 119 19.37 4.47 -3.13
CA GLN A 119 18.88 4.57 -4.51
C GLN A 119 19.97 5.06 -5.47
N ARG A 120 20.73 6.08 -5.08
CA ARG A 120 21.87 6.57 -5.87
C ARG A 120 22.93 5.50 -6.08
N GLU A 121 23.31 4.79 -5.03
CA GLU A 121 24.28 3.70 -5.11
C GLU A 121 23.82 2.58 -6.04
N GLN A 122 22.54 2.17 -5.94
CA GLN A 122 21.95 1.17 -6.84
C GLN A 122 22.03 1.63 -8.30
N VAL A 123 21.64 2.87 -8.58
CA VAL A 123 21.70 3.43 -9.94
C VAL A 123 23.15 3.55 -10.45
N GLN A 124 24.10 3.93 -9.61
CA GLN A 124 25.53 3.98 -9.98
C GLN A 124 26.08 2.59 -10.33
N ARG A 125 25.61 1.53 -9.69
CA ARG A 125 25.94 0.14 -10.03
C ARG A 125 25.22 -0.39 -11.28
N GLY A 126 24.38 0.44 -11.93
CA GLY A 126 23.63 0.07 -13.12
C GLY A 126 22.28 -0.62 -12.82
N GLU A 127 21.91 -0.74 -11.56
CA GLU A 127 20.62 -1.28 -11.11
C GLU A 127 19.48 -0.27 -11.37
N THR A 128 18.21 -0.70 -11.29
CA THR A 128 17.06 0.20 -11.49
C THR A 128 16.81 1.16 -10.32
N GLY A 129 17.22 0.78 -9.12
CA GLY A 129 16.94 1.53 -7.89
C GLY A 129 15.52 1.38 -7.38
N VAL A 130 14.73 0.43 -7.93
CA VAL A 130 13.31 0.23 -7.60
C VAL A 130 13.08 -0.16 -6.14
N GLU A 131 13.98 -0.92 -5.55
CA GLU A 131 13.88 -1.33 -4.15
C GLU A 131 13.91 -0.11 -3.22
N ALA A 132 14.94 0.73 -3.34
CA ALA A 132 15.08 1.94 -2.53
C ALA A 132 13.98 2.98 -2.84
N ASP A 133 13.53 3.07 -4.10
CA ASP A 133 12.39 3.88 -4.53
C ASP A 133 11.10 3.46 -3.78
N THR A 134 10.84 2.17 -3.72
CA THR A 134 9.66 1.61 -3.03
C THR A 134 9.73 1.86 -1.52
N GLU A 135 10.90 1.57 -0.91
CA GLU A 135 11.12 1.80 0.52
C GLU A 135 10.99 3.29 0.89
N LEU A 136 11.40 4.22 0.01
CA LEU A 136 11.27 5.66 0.24
C LEU A 136 9.81 6.10 0.28
N HIS A 137 8.99 5.66 -0.68
CA HIS A 137 7.56 5.97 -0.66
C HIS A 137 6.87 5.40 0.58
N PHE A 138 7.26 4.20 1.01
CA PHE A 138 6.75 3.61 2.24
C PHE A 138 7.17 4.44 3.47
N ALA A 139 8.44 4.87 3.55
CA ALA A 139 8.93 5.72 4.64
C ALA A 139 8.20 7.07 4.70
N ILE A 140 7.83 7.67 3.55
CA ILE A 140 7.00 8.88 3.52
C ILE A 140 5.61 8.60 4.11
N GLY A 141 5.00 7.44 3.79
CA GLY A 141 3.74 7.00 4.40
C GLY A 141 3.85 6.84 5.91
N GLN A 142 4.91 6.21 6.40
CA GLN A 142 5.17 6.03 7.84
C GLN A 142 5.36 7.37 8.57
N ALA A 143 6.04 8.33 7.96
CA ALA A 143 6.27 9.66 8.52
C ALA A 143 4.97 10.47 8.76
N THR A 144 3.83 10.04 8.21
CA THR A 144 2.52 10.62 8.54
C THR A 144 2.04 10.28 9.95
N GLN A 145 2.67 9.31 10.63
CA GLN A 145 2.26 8.78 11.93
C GLN A 145 0.80 8.27 11.92
N ASN A 146 0.32 7.77 10.78
CA ASN A 146 -1.04 7.28 10.58
C ASN A 146 -1.02 5.88 9.96
N GLN A 147 -1.35 4.87 10.76
CA GLN A 147 -1.34 3.46 10.35
C GLN A 147 -2.27 3.17 9.16
N ALA A 148 -3.40 3.88 9.00
CA ALA A 148 -4.28 3.68 7.86
C ALA A 148 -3.65 4.18 6.56
N ILE A 149 -2.92 5.30 6.61
CA ILE A 149 -2.15 5.82 5.47
C ILE A 149 -0.98 4.88 5.15
N GLU A 150 -0.27 4.39 6.15
CA GLU A 150 0.82 3.42 5.97
C GLU A 150 0.33 2.17 5.21
N LYS A 151 -0.78 1.58 5.63
CA LYS A 151 -1.41 0.43 4.96
C LYS A 151 -1.85 0.76 3.53
N LEU A 152 -2.45 1.93 3.32
CA LEU A 152 -2.87 2.37 1.99
C LEU A 152 -1.67 2.52 1.06
N VAL A 153 -0.59 3.16 1.51
CA VAL A 153 0.65 3.32 0.73
C VAL A 153 1.26 1.97 0.40
N SER A 154 1.36 1.06 1.38
CA SER A 154 1.87 -0.30 1.15
C SER A 154 1.08 -1.02 0.04
N GLY A 155 -0.25 -0.96 0.10
CA GLY A 155 -1.11 -1.55 -0.93
C GLY A 155 -0.90 -0.95 -2.32
N LEU A 156 -0.81 0.37 -2.42
CA LEU A 156 -0.52 1.04 -3.70
C LEU A 156 0.86 0.66 -4.25
N LEU A 157 1.88 0.56 -3.40
CA LEU A 157 3.23 0.17 -3.81
C LEU A 157 3.26 -1.24 -4.39
N GLU A 158 2.52 -2.17 -3.81
CA GLU A 158 2.41 -3.54 -4.29
C GLU A 158 1.72 -3.61 -5.67
N VAL A 159 0.56 -2.95 -5.82
CA VAL A 159 -0.18 -2.87 -7.09
C VAL A 159 0.66 -2.28 -8.21
N LEU A 160 1.50 -1.30 -7.90
CA LEU A 160 2.31 -0.58 -8.87
C LEU A 160 3.72 -1.16 -9.06
N SER A 161 4.09 -2.23 -8.35
CA SER A 161 5.44 -2.78 -8.35
C SER A 161 5.99 -3.03 -9.75
N HIS A 162 5.21 -3.69 -10.60
CA HIS A 162 5.61 -4.02 -11.98
C HIS A 162 5.74 -2.78 -12.88
N SER A 163 4.78 -1.86 -12.83
CA SER A 163 4.82 -0.63 -13.64
C SER A 163 5.95 0.31 -13.21
N ARG A 164 6.32 0.27 -11.92
CA ARG A 164 7.45 1.01 -11.34
C ARG A 164 8.78 0.46 -11.86
N GLU A 165 8.97 -0.87 -11.81
CA GLU A 165 10.15 -1.54 -12.37
C GLU A 165 10.34 -1.20 -13.85
N GLU A 166 9.29 -1.33 -14.66
CA GLU A 166 9.33 -0.99 -16.09
C GLU A 166 9.67 0.50 -16.34
N SER A 167 9.08 1.42 -15.57
CA SER A 167 9.35 2.86 -15.68
C SER A 167 10.82 3.18 -15.43
N LEU A 168 11.44 2.57 -14.43
CA LEU A 168 12.83 2.83 -14.04
C LEU A 168 13.87 2.19 -14.99
N GLN A 169 13.45 1.31 -15.89
CA GLN A 169 14.32 0.80 -16.96
C GLN A 169 14.54 1.78 -18.09
N THR A 170 13.66 2.77 -18.26
CA THR A 170 13.76 3.76 -19.32
C THR A 170 14.98 4.68 -19.10
N ALA A 171 15.72 4.97 -20.17
CA ALA A 171 16.90 5.84 -20.14
C ALA A 171 16.58 7.23 -19.56
N GLY A 172 17.43 7.72 -18.67
CA GLY A 172 17.25 9.02 -17.99
C GLY A 172 16.21 9.01 -16.85
N ARG A 173 15.32 8.01 -16.79
CA ARG A 173 14.25 7.96 -15.80
C ARG A 173 14.77 7.73 -14.38
N ARG A 174 15.83 6.95 -14.22
CA ARG A 174 16.45 6.67 -12.90
C ARG A 174 16.94 7.97 -12.24
N GLN A 175 17.64 8.81 -13.01
CA GLN A 175 18.14 10.08 -12.48
C GLN A 175 16.98 11.05 -12.20
N ALA A 176 15.99 11.15 -13.07
CA ALA A 176 14.81 11.98 -12.85
C ALA A 176 14.00 11.53 -11.60
N SER A 177 13.95 10.23 -11.31
CA SER A 177 13.37 9.71 -10.06
C SER A 177 14.14 10.20 -8.84
N ILE A 178 15.47 10.05 -8.83
CA ILE A 178 16.33 10.53 -7.74
C ILE A 178 16.14 12.05 -7.52
N ASP A 179 16.15 12.85 -8.59
CA ASP A 179 16.03 14.31 -8.49
C ASP A 179 14.67 14.74 -7.91
N SER A 180 13.59 14.07 -8.33
CA SER A 180 12.25 14.35 -7.78
C SER A 180 12.12 13.90 -6.32
N HIS A 181 12.68 12.76 -5.96
CA HIS A 181 12.71 12.28 -4.57
C HIS A 181 13.52 13.21 -3.65
N LEU A 182 14.64 13.73 -4.13
CA LEU A 182 15.41 14.75 -3.40
C LEU A 182 14.58 15.98 -3.09
N ALA A 183 13.79 16.46 -4.05
CA ALA A 183 12.92 17.62 -3.84
C ALA A 183 11.85 17.33 -2.78
N ILE A 184 11.25 16.12 -2.80
CA ILE A 184 10.25 15.70 -1.81
C ILE A 184 10.88 15.65 -0.41
N VAL A 185 11.99 14.91 -0.24
CA VAL A 185 12.64 14.75 1.06
C VAL A 185 13.15 16.07 1.60
N ALA A 186 13.71 16.94 0.76
CA ALA A 186 14.16 18.26 1.17
C ALA A 186 13.01 19.18 1.63
N ALA A 187 11.81 19.03 1.07
CA ALA A 187 10.62 19.75 1.53
C ALA A 187 10.10 19.20 2.88
N ILE A 188 10.06 17.87 3.03
CA ILE A 188 9.67 17.20 4.29
C ILE A 188 10.63 17.60 5.42
N GLU A 189 11.93 17.57 5.16
CA GLU A 189 12.95 17.95 6.13
C GLU A 189 12.82 19.39 6.63
N LYS A 190 12.36 20.29 5.75
CA LYS A 190 12.11 21.70 6.11
C LYS A 190 10.72 21.92 6.70
N HIS A 191 9.96 20.87 6.88
CA HIS A 191 8.55 20.93 7.29
C HIS A 191 7.74 21.90 6.41
N ASP A 192 8.08 21.98 5.11
CA ASP A 192 7.40 22.81 4.12
C ASP A 192 6.30 22.00 3.41
N GLU A 193 5.12 21.98 4.02
CA GLU A 193 3.96 21.23 3.58
C GLU A 193 3.56 21.56 2.14
N ALA A 194 3.60 22.84 1.76
CA ALA A 194 3.23 23.28 0.43
C ALA A 194 4.19 22.76 -0.64
N LYS A 195 5.50 22.84 -0.38
CA LYS A 195 6.51 22.31 -1.29
C LYS A 195 6.53 20.78 -1.32
N ALA A 196 6.30 20.10 -0.20
CA ALA A 196 6.21 18.64 -0.18
C ALA A 196 5.05 18.16 -1.06
N ARG A 197 3.89 18.81 -0.99
CA ARG A 197 2.73 18.55 -1.86
C ARG A 197 3.06 18.76 -3.32
N GLU A 198 3.65 19.89 -3.66
CA GLU A 198 3.98 20.23 -5.04
C GLU A 198 5.02 19.28 -5.63
N ALA A 199 6.09 18.97 -4.88
CA ALA A 199 7.13 18.04 -5.29
C ALA A 199 6.59 16.63 -5.53
N MET A 200 5.73 16.12 -4.64
CA MET A 200 5.10 14.81 -4.81
C MET A 200 4.16 14.80 -6.02
N ARG A 201 3.34 15.84 -6.21
CA ARG A 201 2.46 15.94 -7.39
C ARG A 201 3.28 15.91 -8.67
N TYR A 202 4.33 16.71 -8.75
CA TYR A 202 5.24 16.75 -9.90
C TYR A 202 5.87 15.39 -10.17
N HIS A 203 6.35 14.72 -9.11
CA HIS A 203 6.90 13.36 -9.20
C HIS A 203 5.91 12.39 -9.86
N ILE A 204 4.67 12.35 -9.39
CA ILE A 204 3.65 11.41 -9.90
C ILE A 204 3.27 11.73 -11.35
N GLU A 205 3.13 13.01 -11.71
CA GLU A 205 2.87 13.45 -13.08
C GLU A 205 3.99 13.00 -14.04
N GLN A 206 5.25 13.09 -13.61
CA GLN A 206 6.39 12.61 -14.39
C GLN A 206 6.38 11.08 -14.55
N VAL A 207 6.04 10.34 -13.49
CA VAL A 207 5.91 8.87 -13.56
C VAL A 207 4.78 8.47 -14.50
N GLU A 208 3.60 9.08 -14.36
CA GLU A 208 2.45 8.84 -15.23
C GLU A 208 2.78 9.03 -16.71
N GLN A 209 3.35 10.19 -17.07
CA GLN A 209 3.73 10.48 -18.45
C GLN A 209 4.65 9.40 -19.02
N ASN A 210 5.65 8.98 -18.28
CA ASN A 210 6.59 7.96 -18.73
C ASN A 210 5.94 6.58 -18.89
N VAL A 211 5.10 6.17 -17.93
CA VAL A 211 4.43 4.87 -17.97
C VAL A 211 3.40 4.81 -19.10
N LEU A 212 2.62 5.87 -19.30
CA LEU A 212 1.62 5.92 -20.38
C LEU A 212 2.26 6.02 -21.78
N LEU A 213 3.39 6.73 -21.93
CA LEU A 213 4.15 6.78 -23.17
C LEU A 213 4.74 5.39 -23.50
N SER A 214 5.36 4.73 -22.53
CA SER A 214 5.89 3.38 -22.67
C SER A 214 4.81 2.37 -23.08
N LYS A 215 3.58 2.47 -22.53
CA LYS A 215 2.45 1.62 -22.94
C LYS A 215 2.00 1.88 -24.38
N LYS A 216 1.95 3.13 -24.81
CA LYS A 216 1.59 3.47 -26.21
C LYS A 216 2.59 2.88 -27.18
N GLU A 217 3.88 2.99 -26.91
CA GLU A 217 4.95 2.41 -27.72
C GLU A 217 4.88 0.86 -27.74
N LYS A 218 4.67 0.22 -26.58
CA LYS A 218 4.53 -1.23 -26.48
C LYS A 218 3.25 -1.76 -27.10
N SER A 219 2.14 -1.03 -27.04
CA SER A 219 0.89 -1.39 -27.74
C SER A 219 1.06 -1.34 -29.25
N ALA A 220 1.89 -0.46 -29.77
CA ALA A 220 2.27 -0.41 -31.17
C ALA A 220 3.16 -1.61 -31.60
N ILE A 221 3.84 -2.26 -30.63
CA ILE A 221 4.79 -3.37 -30.85
C ILE A 221 4.18 -4.75 -30.50
N GLY A 222 2.91 -4.82 -30.03
CA GLY A 222 2.18 -6.10 -29.81
C GLY A 222 2.39 -6.76 -28.45
N TYR A 223 2.63 -5.98 -27.41
CA TYR A 223 2.76 -6.50 -26.03
C TYR A 223 1.42 -6.94 -25.45
N THR A 224 1.27 -8.22 -25.12
CA THR A 224 -0.01 -8.85 -24.78
C THR A 224 -0.21 -9.02 -23.25
N ARG A 225 -1.50 -9.01 -22.86
CA ARG A 225 -2.17 -9.37 -21.60
C ARG A 225 -1.50 -10.48 -20.74
N LYS A 226 -0.62 -11.28 -21.31
CA LYS A 226 0.01 -12.48 -20.73
C LYS A 226 0.97 -12.17 -19.56
N GLN A 227 1.57 -10.98 -19.51
CA GLN A 227 2.56 -10.63 -18.48
C GLN A 227 1.93 -9.98 -17.24
N ILE A 228 0.83 -9.26 -17.40
CA ILE A 228 0.09 -8.70 -16.25
C ILE A 228 -0.54 -9.85 -15.47
N ASN A 229 -1.14 -10.82 -16.15
CA ASN A 229 -1.71 -12.02 -15.51
C ASN A 229 -0.66 -12.83 -14.75
N ALA A 230 0.57 -12.96 -15.25
CA ALA A 230 1.62 -13.69 -14.56
C ALA A 230 2.06 -13.03 -13.23
N SER A 231 2.02 -11.72 -13.14
CA SER A 231 2.38 -10.98 -11.91
C SER A 231 1.27 -11.05 -10.86
N VAL A 232 0.00 -11.04 -11.30
CA VAL A 232 -1.15 -11.16 -10.38
C VAL A 232 -1.32 -12.60 -9.89
N ASP A 233 -1.07 -13.61 -10.74
CA ASP A 233 -1.04 -15.02 -10.32
C ASP A 233 0.05 -15.27 -9.27
N LEU A 234 1.17 -14.54 -9.32
CA LEU A 234 2.22 -14.59 -8.30
C LEU A 234 1.79 -13.94 -6.98
N LEU A 235 0.96 -12.90 -7.03
CA LEU A 235 0.42 -12.21 -5.86
C LEU A 235 -0.68 -13.02 -5.16
N LEU A 236 -1.55 -13.66 -5.95
CA LEU A 236 -2.68 -14.42 -5.41
C LEU A 236 -2.31 -15.86 -4.98
N ASN A 237 -1.13 -16.39 -5.40
CA ASN A 237 -0.70 -17.75 -5.14
C ASN A 237 0.57 -17.86 -4.29
N LYS A 238 0.89 -16.87 -3.44
CA LYS A 238 1.96 -17.06 -2.44
C LYS A 238 1.53 -18.15 -1.46
N PRO A 239 2.33 -19.21 -1.26
CA PRO A 239 2.04 -20.20 -0.23
C PRO A 239 2.11 -19.53 1.14
N GLU A 240 1.12 -19.79 1.96
CA GLU A 240 1.12 -19.44 3.38
C GLU A 240 2.37 -20.08 4.04
N VAL A 241 3.26 -19.24 4.56
CA VAL A 241 4.38 -19.63 5.40
C VAL A 241 3.98 -19.57 6.87
#